data_618cd4c8fd2c8ff5264d640ef36b0828
#
_entry.id   618cd4c8fd2c8ff5264d640ef36b0828
#
_cell.length_a   1.000
_cell.length_b   1.000
_cell.length_c   1.000
_cell.angle_alpha   90.00
_cell.angle_beta   90.00
_cell.angle_gamma   90.00
#
_symmetry.space_group_name_H-M   'P 1'
#
loop_
_entity.id
_entity.type
_entity.pdbx_description
1 polymer ?
#
loop_
_entity_poly.entity_id
_entity_poly.type
_entity_poly.pdbx_seq_one_letter_code
_entity_poly.pdbx_strand_id
1 'polypeptide(L)'
;NRVPAGLNLYIGKTVDNKDIYIEESGLYQNFLITGTIGSGKTSSAMYPFTKQLIKYNFMLNSSYNHTSPFTTIGMLILDVKGNFYKQVKYYCNLYSRENDLIIIELGGRIKYNPLHKPDLKPAVLANRLKTILTLFSPNNSESYWLDKAEQVLTEAIKFCRLYNNKYVTFSELHKLINSYDYFLEKLNYLKLSFQNGNLSKSDIFDLNTSLDFFQNEFLKLDSRVLSILKSEIARITGIFISDY
;
A
#
# COMPACT_ATOMS: atom_id res chain seq x y z
N ASN A 1 -11.61 26.84 31.39
CA ASN A 1 -10.94 25.75 30.66
C ASN A 1 -10.12 26.39 29.53
N ARG A 2 -8.79 26.34 29.62
CA ARG A 2 -7.93 26.75 28.47
C ARG A 2 -7.89 25.57 27.49
N VAL A 3 -8.22 25.84 26.24
CA VAL A 3 -7.97 24.88 25.14
C VAL A 3 -6.44 24.74 25.05
N PRO A 4 -5.88 23.52 25.05
CA PRO A 4 -4.44 23.31 24.89
C PRO A 4 -3.94 23.98 23.62
N ALA A 5 -2.74 24.54 23.66
CA ALA A 5 -2.09 25.10 22.47
C ALA A 5 -1.65 23.93 21.55
N GLY A 6 -1.70 24.15 20.24
CA GLY A 6 -1.31 23.13 19.25
C GLY A 6 -2.42 22.15 18.88
N LEU A 7 -2.00 21.01 18.33
CA LEU A 7 -2.93 19.94 17.94
C LEU A 7 -3.48 19.26 19.20
N ASN A 8 -4.80 19.23 19.32
CA ASN A 8 -5.48 18.53 20.39
C ASN A 8 -6.81 17.96 19.86
N LEU A 9 -7.29 16.89 20.48
CA LEU A 9 -8.54 16.23 20.13
C LEU A 9 -9.50 16.32 21.30
N TYR A 10 -10.60 17.04 21.12
CA TYR A 10 -11.68 17.06 22.10
C TYR A 10 -12.42 15.73 22.09
N ILE A 11 -12.55 15.10 23.24
CA ILE A 11 -13.20 13.79 23.39
C ILE A 11 -14.50 13.83 24.18
N GLY A 12 -14.78 14.91 24.90
CA GLY A 12 -15.99 15.03 25.68
C GLY A 12 -15.85 15.88 26.92
N LYS A 13 -16.73 15.67 27.86
CA LYS A 13 -16.77 16.40 29.16
C LYS A 13 -16.77 15.43 30.32
N THR A 14 -16.18 15.86 31.42
CA THR A 14 -16.32 15.22 32.73
C THR A 14 -17.73 15.39 33.29
N VAL A 15 -18.04 14.65 34.35
CA VAL A 15 -19.30 14.79 35.13
C VAL A 15 -19.46 16.24 35.60
N ASP A 16 -18.36 16.92 35.97
CA ASP A 16 -18.33 18.33 36.41
C ASP A 16 -18.35 19.33 35.25
N ASN A 17 -18.73 18.90 34.04
CA ASN A 17 -18.84 19.72 32.84
C ASN A 17 -17.54 20.37 32.37
N LYS A 18 -16.36 19.80 32.71
CA LYS A 18 -15.04 20.24 32.22
C LYS A 18 -14.70 19.52 30.91
N ASP A 19 -14.20 20.27 29.94
CA ASP A 19 -13.78 19.71 28.65
C ASP A 19 -12.54 18.81 28.81
N ILE A 20 -12.55 17.68 28.12
CA ILE A 20 -11.45 16.71 28.09
C ILE A 20 -10.86 16.71 26.70
N TYR A 21 -9.54 16.84 26.65
CA TYR A 21 -8.76 16.80 25.41
C TYR A 21 -7.68 15.75 25.49
N ILE A 22 -7.37 15.15 24.32
CA ILE A 22 -6.13 14.41 24.11
C ILE A 22 -5.17 15.40 23.46
N GLU A 23 -4.05 15.67 24.12
CA GLU A 23 -3.00 16.55 23.61
C GLU A 23 -2.20 15.88 22.49
N GLU A 24 -1.44 16.66 21.73
CA GLU A 24 -0.66 16.19 20.59
C GLU A 24 0.24 14.99 20.92
N SER A 25 0.89 14.99 22.07
CA SER A 25 1.72 13.87 22.54
C SER A 25 0.95 12.56 22.66
N GLY A 26 -0.33 12.64 23.06
CA GLY A 26 -1.22 11.50 23.12
C GLY A 26 -1.67 11.00 21.74
N LEU A 27 -1.70 11.87 20.74
CA LEU A 27 -2.09 11.49 19.37
C LEU A 27 -1.03 10.65 18.65
N TYR A 28 0.21 10.62 19.14
CA TYR A 28 1.25 9.68 18.66
C TYR A 28 1.07 8.26 19.21
N GLN A 29 0.12 8.05 20.09
CA GLN A 29 -0.26 6.72 20.60
C GLN A 29 -1.40 6.14 19.74
N ASN A 30 -1.54 4.80 19.78
CA ASN A 30 -2.66 4.15 19.13
C ASN A 30 -3.94 4.30 19.97
N PHE A 31 -5.07 4.54 19.30
CA PHE A 31 -6.39 4.60 19.93
C PHE A 31 -7.23 3.39 19.55
N LEU A 32 -7.84 2.76 20.54
CA LEU A 32 -8.79 1.70 20.34
C LEU A 32 -10.19 2.18 20.81
N ILE A 33 -11.14 2.26 19.87
CA ILE A 33 -12.53 2.60 20.16
C ILE A 33 -13.36 1.31 20.13
N THR A 34 -13.82 0.86 21.29
CA THR A 34 -14.60 -0.36 21.46
C THR A 34 -16.05 -0.05 21.79
N GLY A 35 -16.91 -1.03 21.57
CA GLY A 35 -18.34 -0.96 21.91
C GLY A 35 -19.13 -1.98 21.08
N THR A 36 -20.33 -2.31 21.52
CA THR A 36 -21.25 -3.22 20.82
C THR A 36 -21.72 -2.66 19.47
N ILE A 37 -22.29 -3.48 18.63
CA ILE A 37 -22.93 -3.05 17.38
C ILE A 37 -24.05 -2.07 17.74
N GLY A 38 -24.12 -0.92 17.03
CA GLY A 38 -25.14 0.11 17.30
C GLY A 38 -24.83 1.07 18.45
N SER A 39 -23.72 0.89 19.21
CA SER A 39 -23.37 1.78 20.33
C SER A 39 -22.93 3.20 19.95
N GLY A 40 -22.95 3.55 18.66
CA GLY A 40 -22.60 4.89 18.21
C GLY A 40 -21.11 5.15 18.04
N LYS A 41 -20.23 4.13 18.03
CA LYS A 41 -18.76 4.32 17.84
C LYS A 41 -18.41 5.25 16.69
N THR A 42 -19.06 5.04 15.55
CA THR A 42 -18.80 5.85 14.35
C THR A 42 -19.31 7.26 14.50
N SER A 43 -20.56 7.44 14.94
CA SER A 43 -21.21 8.75 15.05
C SER A 43 -20.69 9.59 16.21
N SER A 44 -20.38 8.96 17.35
CA SER A 44 -20.01 9.67 18.58
C SER A 44 -18.51 9.86 18.77
N ALA A 45 -17.67 9.08 18.07
CA ALA A 45 -16.22 9.20 18.17
C ALA A 45 -15.55 9.40 16.80
N MET A 46 -15.70 8.46 15.85
CA MET A 46 -14.93 8.52 14.60
C MET A 46 -15.26 9.77 13.77
N TYR A 47 -16.54 10.10 13.59
CA TYR A 47 -16.93 11.32 12.85
C TYR A 47 -16.45 12.61 13.51
N PRO A 48 -16.70 12.85 14.81
CA PRO A 48 -16.22 14.05 15.50
C PRO A 48 -14.68 14.17 15.48
N PHE A 49 -13.96 13.07 15.67
CA PHE A 49 -12.51 13.08 15.65
C PHE A 49 -11.96 13.40 14.27
N THR A 50 -12.47 12.73 13.24
CA THR A 50 -12.09 13.00 11.84
C THR A 50 -12.38 14.46 11.45
N LYS A 51 -13.54 14.99 11.86
CA LYS A 51 -13.91 16.39 11.63
C LYS A 51 -12.90 17.36 12.24
N GLN A 52 -12.48 17.12 13.49
CA GLN A 52 -11.50 17.96 14.19
C GLN A 52 -10.14 17.93 13.49
N LEU A 53 -9.68 16.75 13.06
CA LEU A 53 -8.41 16.59 12.38
C LEU A 53 -8.43 17.24 10.98
N ILE A 54 -9.52 17.13 10.22
CA ILE A 54 -9.67 17.83 8.94
C ILE A 54 -9.72 19.34 9.12
N LYS A 55 -10.41 19.80 10.17
CA LYS A 55 -10.54 21.23 10.49
C LYS A 55 -9.23 21.85 10.97
N TYR A 56 -8.27 21.06 11.43
CA TYR A 56 -7.04 21.59 12.03
C TYR A 56 -6.36 22.59 11.11
N ASN A 57 -6.01 23.76 11.67
CA ASN A 57 -5.42 24.91 10.99
C ASN A 57 -6.27 25.60 9.90
N PHE A 58 -7.54 25.19 9.70
CA PHE A 58 -8.41 25.83 8.71
C PHE A 58 -8.55 27.35 8.92
N MET A 59 -8.77 27.79 10.15
CA MET A 59 -8.93 29.22 10.48
C MET A 59 -7.61 30.01 10.32
N LEU A 60 -6.48 29.38 10.56
CA LEU A 60 -5.17 30.01 10.41
C LEU A 60 -4.83 30.24 8.93
N ASN A 61 -5.17 29.31 8.07
CA ASN A 61 -4.99 29.42 6.62
C ASN A 61 -5.85 30.54 6.00
N SER A 62 -6.98 30.89 6.61
CA SER A 62 -7.89 31.92 6.14
C SER A 62 -7.45 33.35 6.51
N SER A 63 -6.58 33.51 7.50
CA SER A 63 -6.25 34.81 8.13
C SER A 63 -4.88 35.36 7.75
N TYR A 64 -3.99 34.60 7.11
CA TYR A 64 -2.64 35.02 6.79
C TYR A 64 -2.27 34.81 5.32
N ASN A 65 -1.68 35.84 4.71
CA ASN A 65 -1.05 35.76 3.41
C ASN A 65 0.02 34.67 3.37
N HIS A 66 -0.12 33.76 2.48
CA HIS A 66 0.65 32.65 1.90
C HIS A 66 2.14 32.40 2.27
N THR A 67 2.68 32.91 3.35
CA THR A 67 4.12 32.82 3.67
C THR A 67 4.48 31.90 4.85
N SER A 68 3.50 31.29 5.51
CA SER A 68 3.78 30.32 6.58
C SER A 68 3.35 28.92 6.15
N PRO A 69 4.22 27.91 6.24
CA PRO A 69 3.85 26.53 5.94
C PRO A 69 2.96 25.98 7.06
N PHE A 70 1.68 26.38 7.08
CA PHE A 70 0.71 25.76 7.98
C PHE A 70 0.52 24.31 7.54
N THR A 71 1.06 23.40 8.32
CA THR A 71 0.95 21.99 8.10
C THR A 71 -0.48 21.51 8.42
N THR A 72 -1.18 21.06 7.42
CA THR A 72 -2.42 20.30 7.59
C THR A 72 -2.09 18.87 7.98
N ILE A 73 -3.02 18.19 8.64
CA ILE A 73 -2.83 16.78 9.02
C ILE A 73 -3.13 15.90 7.80
N GLY A 74 -2.17 15.07 7.42
CA GLY A 74 -2.38 13.98 6.48
C GLY A 74 -3.03 12.78 7.18
N MET A 75 -3.98 12.14 6.51
CA MET A 75 -4.72 10.99 7.06
C MET A 75 -4.84 9.88 6.05
N LEU A 76 -4.75 8.63 6.52
CA LEU A 76 -5.16 7.44 5.78
C LEU A 76 -6.40 6.87 6.47
N ILE A 77 -7.51 6.78 5.74
CA ILE A 77 -8.78 6.24 6.24
C ILE A 77 -9.11 4.96 5.47
N LEU A 78 -9.20 3.84 6.18
CA LEU A 78 -9.60 2.55 5.63
C LEU A 78 -11.08 2.33 5.91
N ASP A 79 -11.90 2.45 4.88
CA ASP A 79 -13.38 2.35 4.98
C ASP A 79 -13.88 1.00 4.47
N VAL A 80 -13.88 0.00 5.33
CA VAL A 80 -14.32 -1.37 4.98
C VAL A 80 -15.79 -1.44 4.57
N LYS A 81 -16.64 -0.55 5.11
CA LYS A 81 -18.09 -0.54 4.84
C LYS A 81 -18.47 0.34 3.63
N GLY A 82 -17.56 1.17 3.13
CA GLY A 82 -17.79 2.04 1.98
C GLY A 82 -18.82 3.16 2.23
N ASN A 83 -19.02 3.59 3.48
CA ASN A 83 -19.95 4.67 3.81
C ASN A 83 -19.33 5.84 4.58
N PHE A 84 -18.15 5.63 5.18
CA PHE A 84 -17.44 6.64 5.94
C PHE A 84 -16.88 7.76 5.04
N TYR A 85 -16.44 7.41 3.83
CA TYR A 85 -15.88 8.37 2.87
C TYR A 85 -16.83 9.51 2.55
N LYS A 86 -18.16 9.29 2.56
CA LYS A 86 -19.17 10.33 2.31
C LYS A 86 -19.08 11.45 3.35
N GLN A 87 -18.89 11.07 4.62
CA GLN A 87 -18.74 12.02 5.71
C GLN A 87 -17.38 12.74 5.65
N VAL A 88 -16.32 12.04 5.26
CA VAL A 88 -15.00 12.65 5.04
C VAL A 88 -15.06 13.68 3.92
N LYS A 89 -15.70 13.35 2.79
CA LYS A 89 -15.91 14.25 1.66
C LYS A 89 -16.68 15.50 2.09
N TYR A 90 -17.74 15.33 2.87
CA TYR A 90 -18.51 16.46 3.42
C TYR A 90 -17.63 17.37 4.29
N TYR A 91 -16.78 16.82 5.15
CA TYR A 91 -15.88 17.62 5.99
C TYR A 91 -14.78 18.30 5.17
N CYS A 92 -14.24 17.63 4.17
CA CYS A 92 -13.28 18.26 3.25
C CYS A 92 -13.89 19.46 2.54
N ASN A 93 -15.14 19.36 2.04
CA ASN A 93 -15.84 20.49 1.44
C ASN A 93 -16.06 21.63 2.46
N LEU A 94 -16.48 21.29 3.68
CA LEU A 94 -16.74 22.29 4.72
C LEU A 94 -15.50 23.10 5.11
N TYR A 95 -14.32 22.52 4.97
CA TYR A 95 -13.03 23.13 5.38
C TYR A 95 -12.10 23.39 4.19
N SER A 96 -12.64 23.48 2.95
CA SER A 96 -11.90 23.81 1.72
C SER A 96 -10.67 22.91 1.47
N ARG A 97 -10.84 21.61 1.74
CA ARG A 97 -9.82 20.57 1.55
C ARG A 97 -10.20 19.52 0.51
N GLU A 98 -11.10 19.84 -0.42
CA GLU A 98 -11.56 18.91 -1.46
C GLU A 98 -10.40 18.43 -2.33
N ASN A 99 -9.44 19.30 -2.61
CA ASN A 99 -8.28 19.00 -3.44
C ASN A 99 -7.26 18.07 -2.73
N ASP A 100 -7.33 17.98 -1.40
CA ASP A 100 -6.47 17.08 -0.62
C ASP A 100 -7.04 15.65 -0.58
N LEU A 101 -8.32 15.48 -0.93
CA LEU A 101 -9.03 14.21 -0.81
C LEU A 101 -8.77 13.29 -2.00
N ILE A 102 -8.12 12.18 -1.74
CA ILE A 102 -7.92 11.10 -2.71
C ILE A 102 -8.78 9.91 -2.29
N ILE A 103 -9.73 9.50 -3.13
CA ILE A 103 -10.57 8.33 -2.90
C ILE A 103 -10.11 7.21 -3.84
N ILE A 104 -9.72 6.08 -3.24
CA ILE A 104 -9.33 4.86 -3.94
C ILE A 104 -10.39 3.80 -3.63
N GLU A 105 -11.12 3.35 -4.64
CA GLU A 105 -12.19 2.37 -4.52
C GLU A 105 -12.18 1.40 -5.71
N LEU A 106 -12.78 0.23 -5.52
CA LEU A 106 -12.95 -0.74 -6.61
C LEU A 106 -13.82 -0.13 -7.71
N GLY A 107 -13.38 -0.26 -8.97
CA GLY A 107 -14.06 0.37 -10.11
C GLY A 107 -13.89 1.90 -10.20
N GLY A 108 -13.31 2.55 -9.20
CA GLY A 108 -13.08 4.00 -9.18
C GLY A 108 -12.10 4.50 -10.25
N ARG A 109 -12.11 5.82 -10.48
CA ARG A 109 -11.23 6.46 -11.47
C ARG A 109 -9.76 6.44 -11.06
N ILE A 110 -9.46 6.61 -9.76
CA ILE A 110 -8.10 6.63 -9.24
C ILE A 110 -7.69 5.20 -8.93
N LYS A 111 -6.58 4.77 -9.53
CA LYS A 111 -5.99 3.45 -9.31
C LYS A 111 -4.71 3.58 -8.50
N TYR A 112 -4.49 2.66 -7.58
CA TYR A 112 -3.28 2.59 -6.78
C TYR A 112 -2.53 1.29 -7.07
N ASN A 113 -1.27 1.41 -7.47
CA ASN A 113 -0.38 0.28 -7.64
C ASN A 113 0.69 0.28 -6.53
N PRO A 114 0.58 -0.58 -5.51
CA PRO A 114 1.54 -0.62 -4.40
C PRO A 114 2.94 -1.06 -4.84
N LEU A 115 3.06 -1.70 -6.01
CA LEU A 115 4.35 -2.16 -6.56
C LEU A 115 5.07 -1.09 -7.38
N HIS A 116 4.40 0.02 -7.74
CA HIS A 116 5.03 1.12 -8.47
C HIS A 116 5.87 1.98 -7.52
N LYS A 117 7.03 1.47 -7.16
CA LYS A 117 8.05 2.09 -6.32
C LYS A 117 9.42 1.94 -7.00
N PRO A 118 9.69 2.67 -8.10
CA PRO A 118 10.89 2.49 -8.92
C PRO A 118 12.19 2.72 -8.14
N ASP A 119 12.16 3.58 -7.11
CA ASP A 119 13.33 3.91 -6.27
C ASP A 119 13.66 2.84 -5.21
N LEU A 120 12.73 1.94 -4.92
CA LEU A 120 12.99 0.85 -3.98
C LEU A 120 13.63 -0.33 -4.69
N LYS A 121 14.61 -0.95 -4.03
CA LYS A 121 15.23 -2.20 -4.52
C LYS A 121 14.17 -3.30 -4.66
N PRO A 122 14.24 -4.16 -5.69
CA PRO A 122 13.31 -5.28 -5.89
C PRO A 122 13.17 -6.17 -4.64
N ALA A 123 14.27 -6.49 -3.96
CA ALA A 123 14.27 -7.28 -2.73
C ALA A 123 13.45 -6.63 -1.59
N VAL A 124 13.45 -5.30 -1.49
CA VAL A 124 12.65 -4.59 -0.47
C VAL A 124 11.16 -4.75 -0.74
N LEU A 125 10.74 -4.68 -2.00
CA LEU A 125 9.34 -4.92 -2.39
C LEU A 125 8.96 -6.38 -2.17
N ALA A 126 9.80 -7.32 -2.56
CA ALA A 126 9.57 -8.75 -2.35
C ALA A 126 9.44 -9.08 -0.85
N ASN A 127 10.28 -8.50 -0.01
CA ASN A 127 10.20 -8.67 1.45
C ASN A 127 8.88 -8.15 2.03
N ARG A 128 8.37 -7.01 1.53
CA ARG A 128 7.03 -6.52 1.92
C ARG A 128 5.92 -7.50 1.53
N LEU A 129 6.00 -8.08 0.33
CA LEU A 129 5.05 -9.09 -0.12
C LEU A 129 5.14 -10.36 0.72
N LYS A 130 6.35 -10.82 1.07
CA LYS A 130 6.57 -11.92 2.02
C LYS A 130 5.93 -11.64 3.38
N THR A 131 6.09 -10.42 3.90
CA THR A 131 5.45 -10.03 5.17
C THR A 131 3.92 -10.17 5.08
N ILE A 132 3.32 -9.77 3.96
CA ILE A 132 1.89 -9.96 3.72
C ILE A 132 1.55 -11.46 3.67
N LEU A 133 2.31 -12.27 2.94
CA LEU A 133 2.13 -13.73 2.92
C LEU A 133 2.16 -14.33 4.32
N THR A 134 3.11 -13.92 5.15
CA THR A 134 3.25 -14.38 6.54
C THR A 134 1.98 -14.08 7.36
N LEU A 135 1.38 -12.90 7.19
CA LEU A 135 0.16 -12.52 7.90
C LEU A 135 -1.06 -13.38 7.52
N PHE A 136 -1.11 -13.91 6.30
CA PHE A 136 -2.19 -14.76 5.80
C PHE A 136 -1.89 -16.26 5.89
N SER A 137 -0.68 -16.63 6.33
CA SER A 137 -0.30 -18.03 6.47
C SER A 137 -0.69 -18.57 7.84
N PRO A 138 -1.24 -19.78 7.94
CA PRO A 138 -1.46 -20.41 9.24
C PRO A 138 -0.14 -20.59 9.99
N ASN A 139 -0.19 -20.59 11.30
CA ASN A 139 0.92 -20.50 12.26
C ASN A 139 2.07 -21.52 12.12
N ASN A 140 2.16 -22.28 11.05
CA ASN A 140 3.19 -23.28 10.78
C ASN A 140 3.59 -23.39 9.30
N SER A 141 3.43 -22.34 8.50
CA SER A 141 4.05 -22.37 7.17
C SER A 141 5.55 -22.37 7.34
N GLU A 142 6.20 -23.41 6.85
CA GLU A 142 7.66 -23.54 6.89
C GLU A 142 8.29 -22.27 6.32
N SER A 143 9.14 -21.62 7.08
CA SER A 143 9.85 -20.39 6.69
C SER A 143 10.54 -20.53 5.32
N TYR A 144 10.95 -21.76 5.00
CA TYR A 144 11.54 -22.12 3.72
C TYR A 144 10.70 -21.68 2.51
N TRP A 145 9.37 -21.92 2.52
CA TRP A 145 8.51 -21.55 1.38
C TRP A 145 8.36 -20.05 1.22
N LEU A 146 8.33 -19.33 2.35
CA LEU A 146 8.24 -17.87 2.36
C LEU A 146 9.55 -17.25 1.85
N ASP A 147 10.70 -17.81 2.23
CA ASP A 147 12.02 -17.36 1.77
C ASP A 147 12.18 -17.61 0.26
N LYS A 148 11.76 -18.78 -0.21
CA LYS A 148 11.77 -19.10 -1.65
C LYS A 148 10.80 -18.23 -2.44
N ALA A 149 9.61 -17.95 -1.92
CA ALA A 149 8.67 -17.02 -2.55
C ALA A 149 9.25 -15.59 -2.63
N GLU A 150 9.94 -15.12 -1.59
CA GLU A 150 10.64 -13.83 -1.60
C GLU A 150 11.72 -13.79 -2.69
N GLN A 151 12.50 -14.86 -2.84
CA GLN A 151 13.51 -14.97 -3.88
C GLN A 151 12.88 -14.89 -5.29
N VAL A 152 11.84 -15.70 -5.53
CA VAL A 152 11.10 -15.69 -6.82
C VAL A 152 10.51 -14.32 -7.11
N LEU A 153 9.89 -13.68 -6.14
CA LEU A 153 9.33 -12.34 -6.28
C LEU A 153 10.40 -11.29 -6.56
N THR A 154 11.56 -11.39 -5.90
CA THR A 154 12.69 -10.48 -6.13
C THR A 154 13.13 -10.52 -7.60
N GLU A 155 13.37 -11.72 -8.12
CA GLU A 155 13.82 -11.89 -9.50
C GLU A 155 12.73 -11.56 -10.52
N ALA A 156 11.46 -11.88 -10.21
CA ALA A 156 10.33 -11.51 -11.06
C ALA A 156 10.12 -9.99 -11.13
N ILE A 157 10.23 -9.27 -10.01
CA ILE A 157 10.15 -7.79 -9.98
C ILE A 157 11.30 -7.19 -10.78
N LYS A 158 12.52 -7.70 -10.60
CA LYS A 158 13.71 -7.26 -11.34
C LYS A 158 13.49 -7.43 -12.84
N PHE A 159 13.08 -8.63 -13.28
CA PHE A 159 12.81 -8.95 -14.67
C PHE A 159 11.69 -8.08 -15.28
N CYS A 160 10.56 -7.88 -14.56
CA CYS A 160 9.48 -7.01 -15.02
C CYS A 160 9.95 -5.57 -15.25
N ARG A 161 10.79 -5.04 -14.37
CA ARG A 161 11.33 -3.68 -14.48
C ARG A 161 12.17 -3.46 -15.75
N LEU A 162 12.83 -4.49 -16.24
CA LEU A 162 13.69 -4.40 -17.41
C LEU A 162 12.89 -4.15 -18.70
N TYR A 163 11.73 -4.80 -18.86
CA TYR A 163 10.94 -4.66 -20.08
C TYR A 163 9.81 -3.64 -19.99
N ASN A 164 9.49 -3.14 -18.79
CA ASN A 164 8.35 -2.26 -18.58
C ASN A 164 8.73 -0.92 -17.93
N ASN A 165 9.89 -0.40 -18.28
CA ASN A 165 10.36 0.92 -17.82
C ASN A 165 10.22 1.11 -16.30
N LYS A 166 10.67 0.14 -15.51
CA LYS A 166 10.59 0.06 -14.03
C LYS A 166 9.17 -0.06 -13.47
N TYR A 167 8.15 -0.19 -14.31
CA TYR A 167 6.78 -0.39 -13.88
C TYR A 167 6.50 -1.87 -13.63
N VAL A 168 5.86 -2.22 -12.53
CA VAL A 168 5.50 -3.59 -12.14
C VAL A 168 4.08 -3.61 -11.63
N THR A 169 3.29 -4.59 -12.04
CA THR A 169 1.95 -4.85 -11.52
C THR A 169 1.83 -6.27 -10.98
N PHE A 170 0.83 -6.50 -10.14
CA PHE A 170 0.52 -7.86 -9.69
C PHE A 170 0.13 -8.80 -10.85
N SER A 171 -0.59 -8.28 -11.85
CA SER A 171 -0.95 -9.05 -13.03
C SER A 171 0.28 -9.50 -13.82
N GLU A 172 1.28 -8.63 -13.99
CA GLU A 172 2.52 -8.99 -14.66
C GLU A 172 3.33 -10.01 -13.88
N LEU A 173 3.48 -9.82 -12.55
CA LEU A 173 4.15 -10.81 -11.70
C LEU A 173 3.46 -12.17 -11.79
N HIS A 174 2.13 -12.18 -11.72
CA HIS A 174 1.37 -13.41 -11.81
C HIS A 174 1.60 -14.11 -13.15
N LYS A 175 1.48 -13.40 -14.26
CA LYS A 175 1.70 -13.95 -15.61
C LYS A 175 3.11 -14.48 -15.77
N LEU A 176 4.12 -13.70 -15.34
CA LEU A 176 5.52 -14.09 -15.46
C LEU A 176 5.84 -15.39 -14.72
N ILE A 177 5.29 -15.57 -13.52
CA ILE A 177 5.55 -16.75 -12.68
C ILE A 177 4.75 -17.97 -13.12
N ASN A 178 3.54 -17.78 -13.61
CA ASN A 178 2.63 -18.87 -13.91
C ASN A 178 2.62 -19.30 -15.38
N SER A 179 3.02 -18.44 -16.32
CA SER A 179 3.05 -18.72 -17.76
C SER A 179 4.47 -18.72 -18.31
N TYR A 180 4.93 -19.90 -18.73
CA TYR A 180 6.23 -20.03 -19.39
C TYR A 180 6.27 -19.30 -20.73
N ASP A 181 5.17 -19.34 -21.49
CA ASP A 181 5.09 -18.65 -22.78
C ASP A 181 5.20 -17.12 -22.61
N TYR A 182 4.55 -16.58 -21.58
CA TYR A 182 4.67 -15.17 -21.27
C TYR A 182 6.12 -14.79 -20.87
N PHE A 183 6.77 -15.63 -20.07
CA PHE A 183 8.19 -15.44 -19.73
C PHE A 183 9.06 -15.44 -20.98
N LEU A 184 8.86 -16.39 -21.90
CA LEU A 184 9.64 -16.45 -23.16
C LEU A 184 9.37 -15.25 -24.07
N GLU A 185 8.14 -14.78 -24.17
CA GLU A 185 7.78 -13.56 -24.93
C GLU A 185 8.59 -12.36 -24.42
N LYS A 186 8.58 -12.12 -23.10
CA LYS A 186 9.30 -10.99 -22.50
C LYS A 186 10.81 -11.15 -22.57
N LEU A 187 11.31 -12.37 -22.46
CA LEU A 187 12.73 -12.66 -22.67
C LEU A 187 13.19 -12.34 -24.10
N ASN A 188 12.42 -12.73 -25.10
CA ASN A 188 12.74 -12.42 -26.50
C ASN A 188 12.73 -10.90 -26.75
N TYR A 189 11.76 -10.18 -26.16
CA TYR A 189 11.74 -8.72 -26.21
C TYR A 189 13.01 -8.11 -25.63
N LEU A 190 13.46 -8.57 -24.45
CA LEU A 190 14.69 -8.08 -23.80
C LEU A 190 15.96 -8.43 -24.60
N LYS A 191 16.03 -9.60 -25.22
CA LYS A 191 17.15 -9.98 -26.09
C LYS A 191 17.27 -9.05 -27.27
N LEU A 192 16.16 -8.69 -27.92
CA LEU A 192 16.14 -7.72 -29.00
C LEU A 192 16.57 -6.33 -28.53
N SER A 193 16.09 -5.90 -27.37
CA SER A 193 16.47 -4.63 -26.75
C SER A 193 17.96 -4.57 -26.42
N PHE A 194 18.55 -5.68 -25.99
CA PHE A 194 19.98 -5.82 -25.74
C PHE A 194 20.78 -5.68 -27.04
N GLN A 195 20.37 -6.38 -28.12
CA GLN A 195 21.02 -6.31 -29.42
C GLN A 195 20.99 -4.90 -30.01
N ASN A 196 19.93 -4.14 -29.73
CA ASN A 196 19.78 -2.75 -30.18
C ASN A 196 20.51 -1.74 -29.28
N GLY A 197 21.24 -2.18 -28.26
CA GLY A 197 22.00 -1.30 -27.35
C GLY A 197 21.12 -0.47 -26.38
N ASN A 198 19.88 -0.85 -26.18
CA ASN A 198 18.91 -0.09 -25.35
C ASN A 198 19.02 -0.37 -23.85
N LEU A 199 19.88 -1.30 -23.42
CA LEU A 199 20.05 -1.65 -22.02
C LEU A 199 21.35 -1.09 -21.46
N SER A 200 21.30 -0.56 -20.25
CA SER A 200 22.49 -0.13 -19.51
C SER A 200 23.31 -1.35 -19.03
N LYS A 201 24.56 -1.12 -18.62
CA LYS A 201 25.40 -2.18 -18.01
C LYS A 201 24.75 -2.81 -16.76
N SER A 202 24.05 -2.00 -15.96
CA SER A 202 23.30 -2.48 -14.79
C SER A 202 22.13 -3.35 -15.20
N ASP A 203 21.38 -2.95 -16.24
CA ASP A 203 20.23 -3.72 -16.72
C ASP A 203 20.68 -5.07 -17.31
N ILE A 204 21.82 -5.11 -17.98
CA ILE A 204 22.42 -6.35 -18.50
C ILE A 204 22.80 -7.29 -17.35
N PHE A 205 23.39 -6.77 -16.28
CA PHE A 205 23.73 -7.55 -15.11
C PHE A 205 22.47 -8.12 -14.45
N ASP A 206 21.45 -7.28 -14.24
CA ASP A 206 20.16 -7.69 -13.68
C ASP A 206 19.44 -8.72 -14.56
N LEU A 207 19.50 -8.56 -15.89
CA LEU A 207 18.95 -9.54 -16.82
C LEU A 207 19.63 -10.89 -16.68
N ASN A 208 20.96 -10.92 -16.71
CA ASN A 208 21.72 -12.17 -16.61
C ASN A 208 21.48 -12.90 -15.29
N THR A 209 21.44 -12.18 -14.16
CA THR A 209 21.15 -12.77 -12.84
C THR A 209 19.74 -13.33 -12.77
N SER A 210 18.75 -12.61 -13.28
CA SER A 210 17.36 -13.09 -13.30
C SER A 210 17.19 -14.29 -14.25
N LEU A 211 17.87 -14.29 -15.40
CA LEU A 211 17.82 -15.43 -16.33
C LEU A 211 18.44 -16.68 -15.71
N ASP A 212 19.60 -16.54 -15.09
CA ASP A 212 20.26 -17.66 -14.42
C ASP A 212 19.33 -18.27 -13.35
N PHE A 213 18.73 -17.43 -12.53
CA PHE A 213 17.75 -17.87 -11.55
C PHE A 213 16.55 -18.59 -12.17
N PHE A 214 15.89 -18.00 -13.17
CA PHE A 214 14.71 -18.62 -13.76
C PHE A 214 15.03 -19.92 -14.50
N GLN A 215 16.12 -19.96 -15.29
CA GLN A 215 16.45 -21.12 -16.11
C GLN A 215 17.16 -22.24 -15.35
N ASN A 216 18.01 -21.88 -14.38
CA ASN A 216 18.87 -22.85 -13.70
C ASN A 216 18.40 -23.24 -12.29
N GLU A 217 17.54 -22.41 -11.66
CA GLU A 217 16.96 -22.73 -10.36
C GLU A 217 15.45 -22.95 -10.45
N PHE A 218 14.67 -21.92 -10.77
CA PHE A 218 13.22 -21.93 -10.66
C PHE A 218 12.55 -22.98 -11.56
N LEU A 219 12.88 -23.01 -12.85
CA LEU A 219 12.28 -23.96 -13.81
C LEU A 219 12.81 -25.39 -13.66
N LYS A 220 13.90 -25.60 -12.93
CA LYS A 220 14.45 -26.92 -12.60
C LYS A 220 13.95 -27.47 -11.27
N LEU A 221 13.13 -26.72 -10.53
CA LEU A 221 12.49 -27.25 -9.33
C LEU A 221 11.61 -28.45 -9.66
N ASP A 222 11.54 -29.38 -8.72
CA ASP A 222 10.57 -30.45 -8.79
C ASP A 222 9.15 -29.91 -8.99
N SER A 223 8.32 -30.58 -9.77
CA SER A 223 6.98 -30.13 -10.14
C SER A 223 6.08 -29.84 -8.95
N ARG A 224 6.22 -30.61 -7.86
CA ARG A 224 5.48 -30.41 -6.61
C ARG A 224 5.94 -29.12 -5.91
N VAL A 225 7.25 -28.92 -5.81
CA VAL A 225 7.86 -27.71 -5.21
C VAL A 225 7.45 -26.46 -5.99
N LEU A 226 7.53 -26.53 -7.32
CA LEU A 226 7.12 -25.45 -8.21
C LEU A 226 5.64 -25.10 -8.06
N SER A 227 4.76 -26.11 -7.95
CA SER A 227 3.33 -25.91 -7.75
C SER A 227 3.03 -25.22 -6.41
N ILE A 228 3.71 -25.62 -5.33
CA ILE A 228 3.54 -24.99 -4.00
C ILE A 228 3.96 -23.51 -4.07
N LEU A 229 5.12 -23.19 -4.62
CA LEU A 229 5.60 -21.80 -4.74
C LEU A 229 4.66 -20.94 -5.58
N LYS A 230 4.19 -21.46 -6.72
CA LYS A 230 3.22 -20.77 -7.57
C LYS A 230 1.92 -20.49 -6.82
N SER A 231 1.42 -21.47 -6.06
CA SER A 231 0.21 -21.33 -5.25
C SER A 231 0.37 -20.26 -4.15
N GLU A 232 1.49 -20.27 -3.43
CA GLU A 232 1.76 -19.24 -2.41
C GLU A 232 1.81 -17.84 -3.00
N ILE A 233 2.48 -17.66 -4.13
CA ILE A 233 2.55 -16.35 -4.79
C ILE A 233 1.17 -15.95 -5.36
N ALA A 234 0.42 -16.90 -5.89
CA ALA A 234 -0.94 -16.66 -6.41
C ALA A 234 -1.91 -16.16 -5.33
N ARG A 235 -1.71 -16.50 -4.06
CA ARG A 235 -2.53 -16.00 -2.94
C ARG A 235 -2.51 -14.49 -2.81
N ILE A 236 -1.39 -13.83 -3.11
CA ILE A 236 -1.28 -12.36 -3.05
C ILE A 236 -1.50 -11.70 -4.40
N THR A 237 -1.15 -12.38 -5.51
CA THR A 237 -1.29 -11.79 -6.85
C THR A 237 -2.68 -12.03 -7.42
N GLY A 238 -3.30 -13.17 -7.11
CA GLY A 238 -4.59 -13.60 -7.66
C GLY A 238 -5.75 -12.65 -7.35
N ILE A 239 -5.74 -12.03 -6.17
CA ILE A 239 -6.77 -11.05 -5.77
C ILE A 239 -6.81 -9.84 -6.71
N PHE A 240 -5.67 -9.48 -7.32
CA PHE A 240 -5.55 -8.31 -8.19
C PHE A 240 -5.75 -8.61 -9.68
N ILE A 241 -6.01 -9.87 -10.04
CA ILE A 241 -6.23 -10.30 -11.42
C ILE A 241 -7.62 -10.90 -11.64
N SER A 242 -8.39 -11.14 -10.58
CA SER A 242 -9.80 -11.54 -10.71
C SER A 242 -10.57 -10.34 -11.28
N ASP A 243 -11.27 -10.54 -12.38
CA ASP A 243 -12.26 -9.60 -12.90
C ASP A 243 -13.40 -9.47 -11.88
N TYR A 244 -13.60 -8.25 -11.36
CA TYR A 244 -14.77 -7.88 -10.55
C TYR A 244 -15.75 -7.14 -11.43
#